data_8f2da1fb5a6271a8e866fd1646ab6c9b
#
_entry.id   8f2da1fb5a6271a8e866fd1646ab6c9b
#
_cell.length_a   1.000
_cell.length_b   1.000
_cell.length_c   1.000
_cell.angle_alpha   90.00
_cell.angle_beta   90.00
_cell.angle_gamma   90.00
#
_symmetry.space_group_name_H-M   'P 1'
#
loop_
_entity.id
_entity.type
_entity.pdbx_description
1 polymer ?
#
loop_
_entity_poly.entity_id
_entity_poly.type
_entity_poly.pdbx_seq_one_letter_code
_entity_poly.pdbx_strand_id
1 'polypeptide(L)'
;MIQVGDMKFIDLEETLDRDLGPVGTSRRDNFERNVDEAVHAYKLGEAIKQARLSQNLTQEQLGEKIGVQKAQISRLERGKSISLSSITRVFKAMGIPLSLEMGQIGKVALW
;
A
#
# COMPACT_ATOMS: atom_id res chain seq x y z
N MET A 1 -9.77 -13.71 -6.43
CA MET A 1 -8.96 -12.60 -6.93
C MET A 1 -8.85 -11.54 -5.85
N ILE A 2 -7.69 -10.95 -5.70
CA ILE A 2 -7.47 -9.93 -4.67
C ILE A 2 -8.04 -8.61 -5.14
N GLN A 3 -9.01 -8.08 -4.37
CA GLN A 3 -9.60 -6.77 -4.62
C GLN A 3 -8.78 -5.70 -3.92
N VAL A 4 -7.50 -5.62 -4.28
CA VAL A 4 -6.54 -4.77 -3.58
C VAL A 4 -6.96 -3.31 -3.57
N GLY A 5 -7.40 -2.80 -4.72
CA GLY A 5 -7.79 -1.40 -4.84
C GLY A 5 -8.95 -1.04 -3.94
N ASP A 6 -10.04 -1.78 -4.04
CA ASP A 6 -11.27 -1.49 -3.29
C ASP A 6 -11.03 -1.46 -1.78
N MET A 7 -10.34 -2.48 -1.29
CA MET A 7 -10.08 -2.62 0.13
C MET A 7 -9.23 -1.49 0.68
N LYS A 8 -8.21 -1.08 -0.06
CA LYS A 8 -7.24 -0.08 0.40
C LYS A 8 -7.80 1.33 0.38
N PHE A 9 -8.52 1.68 -0.67
CA PHE A 9 -8.96 3.06 -0.85
C PHE A 9 -10.10 3.43 0.10
N ILE A 10 -10.93 2.46 0.49
CA ILE A 10 -11.93 2.68 1.53
C ILE A 10 -11.24 2.97 2.86
N ASP A 11 -10.23 2.19 3.22
CA ASP A 11 -9.49 2.41 4.45
C ASP A 11 -8.77 3.76 4.46
N LEU A 12 -8.22 4.17 3.31
CA LEU A 12 -7.55 5.45 3.18
C LEU A 12 -8.53 6.61 3.38
N GLU A 13 -9.72 6.53 2.83
CA GLU A 13 -10.74 7.54 2.97
C GLU A 13 -11.11 7.73 4.45
N GLU A 14 -11.35 6.65 5.17
CA GLU A 14 -11.63 6.71 6.60
C GLU A 14 -10.49 7.35 7.37
N THR A 15 -9.26 7.04 7.01
CA THR A 15 -8.08 7.62 7.67
C THR A 15 -8.00 9.11 7.42
N LEU A 16 -8.26 9.56 6.21
CA LEU A 16 -8.25 10.98 5.87
C LEU A 16 -9.33 11.75 6.62
N ASP A 17 -10.53 11.20 6.70
CA ASP A 17 -11.62 11.82 7.45
C ASP A 17 -11.26 11.95 8.92
N ARG A 18 -10.64 10.93 9.49
CA ARG A 18 -10.20 10.93 10.87
C ARG A 18 -9.11 11.96 11.12
N ASP A 19 -8.14 12.08 10.19
CA ASP A 19 -7.05 13.04 10.30
C ASP A 19 -7.52 14.48 10.14
N LEU A 20 -8.54 14.71 9.33
CA LEU A 20 -9.08 16.05 9.08
C LEU A 20 -10.11 16.47 10.11
N GLY A 21 -10.62 15.54 10.91
CA GLY A 21 -11.60 15.83 11.94
C GLY A 21 -11.00 16.63 13.10
N PRO A 22 -11.79 17.45 13.79
CA PRO A 22 -11.32 18.11 15.00
C PRO A 22 -11.09 17.07 16.09
N VAL A 23 -9.90 17.08 16.65
CA VAL A 23 -9.53 16.05 17.58
C VAL A 23 -8.99 16.68 18.85
N GLY A 24 -8.91 15.93 19.91
CA GLY A 24 -8.57 16.40 21.22
C GLY A 24 -7.19 17.04 21.36
N THR A 25 -6.25 16.34 21.98
CA THR A 25 -4.92 16.90 22.16
C THR A 25 -4.01 16.49 21.00
N SER A 26 -3.16 17.39 20.55
CA SER A 26 -2.27 17.14 19.42
C SER A 26 -1.37 15.92 19.63
N ARG A 27 -0.95 15.65 20.85
CA ARG A 27 -0.11 14.50 21.17
C ARG A 27 -0.84 13.18 20.94
N ARG A 28 -2.09 13.10 21.38
CA ARG A 28 -2.93 11.91 21.18
C ARG A 28 -3.23 11.72 19.70
N ASP A 29 -3.49 12.80 19.00
CA ASP A 29 -3.77 12.78 17.57
C ASP A 29 -2.61 12.26 16.77
N ASN A 30 -1.39 12.70 17.11
CA ASN A 30 -0.18 12.22 16.43
C ASN A 30 0.03 10.72 16.66
N PHE A 31 -0.25 10.24 17.86
CA PHE A 31 -0.13 8.82 18.17
C PHE A 31 -1.14 8.00 17.33
N GLU A 32 -2.40 8.42 17.32
CA GLU A 32 -3.44 7.74 16.56
C GLU A 32 -3.15 7.74 15.06
N ARG A 33 -2.68 8.85 14.53
CA ARG A 33 -2.28 8.96 13.14
C ARG A 33 -1.15 7.99 12.80
N ASN A 34 -0.12 7.92 13.64
CA ASN A 34 1.00 7.03 13.41
C ASN A 34 0.57 5.56 13.41
N VAL A 35 -0.34 5.19 14.31
CA VAL A 35 -0.90 3.84 14.35
C VAL A 35 -1.70 3.55 13.08
N ASP A 36 -2.55 4.48 12.64
CA ASP A 36 -3.34 4.32 11.43
C ASP A 36 -2.46 4.18 10.19
N GLU A 37 -1.43 5.00 10.07
CA GLU A 37 -0.49 4.93 8.96
C GLU A 37 0.23 3.58 8.93
N ALA A 38 0.64 3.08 10.09
CA ALA A 38 1.30 1.79 10.20
C ALA A 38 0.36 0.65 9.79
N VAL A 39 -0.92 0.71 10.18
CA VAL A 39 -1.91 -0.29 9.80
C VAL A 39 -2.14 -0.28 8.29
N HIS A 40 -2.28 0.90 7.68
CA HIS A 40 -2.47 1.01 6.23
C HIS A 40 -1.24 0.53 5.47
N ALA A 41 -0.05 0.89 5.93
CA ALA A 41 1.19 0.42 5.32
C ALA A 41 1.30 -1.10 5.42
N TYR A 42 0.90 -1.68 6.54
CA TYR A 42 0.88 -3.13 6.72
C TYR A 42 -0.07 -3.80 5.73
N LYS A 43 -1.27 -3.24 5.56
CA LYS A 43 -2.25 -3.78 4.61
C LYS A 43 -1.73 -3.73 3.18
N LEU A 44 -1.07 -2.65 2.80
CA LEU A 44 -0.47 -2.51 1.48
C LEU A 44 0.65 -3.53 1.28
N GLY A 45 1.49 -3.71 2.28
CA GLY A 45 2.55 -4.70 2.24
C GLY A 45 2.01 -6.12 2.11
N GLU A 46 0.95 -6.42 2.83
CA GLU A 46 0.30 -7.73 2.75
C GLU A 46 -0.31 -7.97 1.37
N ALA A 47 -0.87 -6.93 0.75
CA ALA A 47 -1.39 -7.02 -0.60
C ALA A 47 -0.28 -7.33 -1.62
N ILE A 48 0.88 -6.72 -1.47
CA ILE A 48 2.04 -7.01 -2.31
C ILE A 48 2.44 -8.48 -2.15
N LYS A 49 2.50 -8.96 -0.92
CA LYS A 49 2.85 -10.35 -0.63
C LYS A 49 1.85 -11.32 -1.27
N GLN A 50 0.56 -11.06 -1.11
CA GLN A 50 -0.47 -11.92 -1.67
C GLN A 50 -0.41 -11.93 -3.20
N ALA A 51 -0.19 -10.79 -3.83
CA ALA A 51 -0.05 -10.71 -5.27
C ALA A 51 1.18 -11.51 -5.75
N ARG A 52 2.29 -11.38 -5.04
CA ARG A 52 3.50 -12.13 -5.35
C ARG A 52 3.27 -13.64 -5.27
N LEU A 53 2.65 -14.07 -4.17
CA LEU A 53 2.37 -15.49 -3.96
C LEU A 53 1.39 -16.05 -5.00
N SER A 54 0.44 -15.24 -5.45
CA SER A 54 -0.52 -15.65 -6.48
C SER A 54 0.15 -15.95 -7.81
N GLN A 55 1.33 -15.38 -8.04
CA GLN A 55 2.12 -15.60 -9.26
C GLN A 55 3.28 -16.57 -9.03
N ASN A 56 3.34 -17.23 -7.88
CA ASN A 56 4.39 -18.18 -7.54
C ASN A 56 5.79 -17.58 -7.62
N LEU A 57 5.91 -16.31 -7.26
CA LEU A 57 7.20 -15.62 -7.23
C LEU A 57 7.78 -15.62 -5.82
N THR A 58 9.09 -15.80 -5.73
CA THR A 58 9.80 -15.57 -4.47
C THR A 58 10.09 -14.08 -4.33
N GLN A 59 10.44 -13.65 -3.11
CA GLN A 59 10.87 -12.27 -2.88
C GLN A 59 12.09 -11.92 -3.73
N GLU A 60 13.00 -12.85 -3.88
CA GLU A 60 14.19 -12.67 -4.70
C GLU A 60 13.81 -12.47 -6.17
N GLN A 61 12.93 -13.31 -6.70
CA GLN A 61 12.48 -13.21 -8.08
C GLN A 61 11.78 -11.90 -8.37
N LEU A 62 10.92 -11.46 -7.45
CA LEU A 62 10.26 -10.16 -7.61
C LEU A 62 11.27 -9.02 -7.56
N GLY A 63 12.25 -9.11 -6.65
CA GLY A 63 13.31 -8.12 -6.56
C GLY A 63 14.11 -8.02 -7.87
N GLU A 64 14.41 -9.14 -8.48
CA GLU A 64 15.12 -9.17 -9.78
C GLU A 64 14.32 -8.46 -10.86
N LYS A 65 13.01 -8.61 -10.87
CA LYS A 65 12.15 -7.97 -11.88
C LYS A 65 12.20 -6.44 -11.80
N ILE A 66 12.39 -5.89 -10.63
CA ILE A 66 12.40 -4.42 -10.44
C ILE A 66 13.79 -3.87 -10.11
N GLY A 67 14.80 -4.74 -10.10
CA GLY A 67 16.18 -4.31 -9.88
C GLY A 67 16.52 -3.97 -8.45
N VAL A 68 15.90 -4.64 -7.47
CA VAL A 68 16.18 -4.41 -6.05
C VAL A 68 16.52 -5.72 -5.35
N GLN A 69 17.07 -5.60 -4.16
CA GLN A 69 17.45 -6.75 -3.34
C GLN A 69 16.22 -7.40 -2.69
N LYS A 70 16.33 -8.69 -2.39
CA LYS A 70 15.32 -9.42 -1.65
C LYS A 70 14.91 -8.71 -0.35
N ALA A 71 15.88 -8.14 0.35
CA ALA A 71 15.62 -7.43 1.61
C ALA A 71 14.68 -6.24 1.40
N GLN A 72 14.76 -5.58 0.25
CA GLN A 72 13.88 -4.46 -0.07
C GLN A 72 12.43 -4.94 -0.26
N ILE A 73 12.23 -6.05 -0.94
CA ILE A 73 10.91 -6.65 -1.08
C ILE A 73 10.36 -7.07 0.27
N SER A 74 11.19 -7.68 1.10
CA SER A 74 10.79 -8.06 2.45
C SER A 74 10.31 -6.86 3.26
N ARG A 75 11.00 -5.72 3.16
CA ARG A 75 10.57 -4.49 3.83
C ARG A 75 9.23 -3.99 3.33
N LEU A 76 9.04 -3.99 2.02
CA LEU A 76 7.77 -3.56 1.43
C LEU A 76 6.62 -4.45 1.92
N GLU A 77 6.82 -5.74 1.96
CA GLU A 77 5.79 -6.68 2.41
C GLU A 77 5.47 -6.55 3.89
N ARG A 78 6.39 -5.98 4.67
CA ARG A 78 6.15 -5.68 6.09
C ARG A 78 5.59 -4.28 6.31
N GLY A 79 5.27 -3.58 5.24
CA GLY A 79 4.72 -2.23 5.31
C GLY A 79 5.75 -1.14 5.56
N LYS A 80 7.01 -1.42 5.30
CA LYS A 80 8.10 -0.44 5.47
C LYS A 80 8.52 0.13 4.12
N SER A 81 8.86 1.39 4.10
CA SER A 81 9.31 2.08 2.89
C SER A 81 8.26 2.07 1.77
N ILE A 82 6.99 2.04 2.14
CA ILE A 82 5.89 2.08 1.20
C ILE A 82 5.74 3.50 0.64
N SER A 83 5.74 3.60 -0.68
CA SER A 83 5.45 4.85 -1.38
C SER A 83 4.64 4.53 -2.63
N LEU A 84 3.96 5.53 -3.16
CA LEU A 84 3.17 5.35 -4.38
C LEU A 84 4.05 4.84 -5.52
N SER A 85 5.26 5.37 -5.61
CA SER A 85 6.24 4.98 -6.60
C SER A 85 6.65 3.51 -6.45
N SER A 86 6.96 3.07 -5.23
CA SER A 86 7.39 1.69 -5.01
C SER A 86 6.26 0.70 -5.26
N ILE A 87 5.04 1.02 -4.84
CA ILE A 87 3.87 0.17 -5.07
C ILE A 87 3.62 0.03 -6.57
N THR A 88 3.65 1.14 -7.29
CA THR A 88 3.43 1.13 -8.74
C THR A 88 4.45 0.26 -9.45
N ARG A 89 5.72 0.38 -9.09
CA ARG A 89 6.79 -0.42 -9.69
C ARG A 89 6.59 -1.91 -9.45
N VAL A 90 6.21 -2.28 -8.23
CA VAL A 90 6.00 -3.67 -7.87
C VAL A 90 4.84 -4.27 -8.66
N PHE A 91 3.69 -3.61 -8.68
CA PHE A 91 2.53 -4.14 -9.38
C PHE A 91 2.72 -4.13 -10.88
N LYS A 92 3.40 -3.13 -11.42
CA LYS A 92 3.74 -3.11 -12.83
C LYS A 92 4.63 -4.29 -13.22
N ALA A 93 5.62 -4.62 -12.38
CA ALA A 93 6.51 -5.76 -12.62
C ALA A 93 5.75 -7.08 -12.61
N MET A 94 4.68 -7.16 -11.84
CA MET A 94 3.83 -8.34 -11.77
C MET A 94 2.71 -8.35 -12.84
N GLY A 95 2.62 -7.30 -13.64
CA GLY A 95 1.58 -7.20 -14.67
C GLY A 95 0.18 -6.98 -14.10
N ILE A 96 0.07 -6.46 -12.88
CA ILE A 96 -1.21 -6.22 -12.22
C ILE A 96 -1.56 -4.74 -12.32
N PRO A 97 -2.67 -4.38 -12.99
CA PRO A 97 -3.10 -2.99 -13.05
C PRO A 97 -3.34 -2.40 -11.67
N LEU A 98 -2.92 -1.17 -11.48
CA LEU A 98 -3.09 -0.46 -10.23
C LEU A 98 -3.75 0.88 -10.51
N SER A 99 -4.80 1.20 -9.77
CA SER A 99 -5.48 2.48 -9.91
C SER A 99 -5.73 3.08 -8.54
N LEU A 100 -5.83 4.38 -8.51
CA LEU A 100 -6.17 5.15 -7.32
C LEU A 100 -7.59 5.67 -7.46
N GLU A 101 -8.44 5.33 -6.52
CA GLU A 101 -9.81 5.79 -6.50
C GLU A 101 -9.93 6.90 -5.46
N MET A 102 -10.46 8.04 -5.88
CA MET A 102 -10.52 9.24 -5.05
C MET A 102 -11.97 9.67 -4.85
N GLY A 103 -12.68 9.00 -3.96
CA GLY A 103 -14.04 9.36 -3.60
C GLY A 103 -14.90 9.64 -4.81
N GLN A 104 -15.44 10.86 -4.89
CA GLN A 104 -16.32 11.28 -6.00
C GLN A 104 -15.55 11.82 -7.19
N ILE A 105 -14.26 12.02 -7.08
CA ILE A 105 -13.44 12.61 -8.15
C ILE A 105 -13.19 11.60 -9.27
N GLY A 106 -13.06 10.34 -8.93
CA GLY A 106 -12.90 9.27 -9.90
C GLY A 106 -11.66 8.43 -9.67
N LYS A 107 -11.32 7.64 -10.68
CA LYS A 107 -10.18 6.74 -10.68
C LYS A 107 -9.06 7.26 -11.57
N VAL A 108 -7.83 7.08 -11.12
CA VAL A 108 -6.64 7.36 -11.92
C VAL A 108 -5.81 6.09 -12.01
N ALA A 109 -5.52 5.67 -13.23
CA ALA A 109 -4.63 4.53 -13.43
C ALA A 109 -3.19 4.94 -13.08
N LEU A 110 -2.53 4.15 -12.25
CA LEU A 110 -1.14 4.42 -11.87
C LEU A 110 -0.16 3.82 -12.87
N TRP A 111 -0.66 2.90 -13.67
CA TRP A 111 0.11 2.43 -14.82
C TRP A 111 -0.80 1.65 -15.76
#